data_38f88e0c8a7e34e820cf47875be759f5
#
_entry.id   38f88e0c8a7e34e820cf47875be759f5
#
_cell.length_a   1.000
_cell.length_b   1.000
_cell.length_c   1.000
_cell.angle_alpha   90.00
_cell.angle_beta   90.00
_cell.angle_gamma   90.00
#
_symmetry.space_group_name_H-M   'P 1'
#
loop_
_entity.id
_entity.type
_entity.pdbx_description
1 polymer ?
#
loop_
_entity_poly.entity_id
_entity_poly.type
_entity_poly.pdbx_seq_one_letter_code
_entity_poly.pdbx_strand_id
1 'polypeptide(L)'
;TREYMRLIASIHETWDRLESESNVSVMPQRHMMDAIVAATRHGAQVHMPPTDLGPYSLSEFSLRSLVRQAVDSVDSARGLRTSFQHAEAPSKPAEARELGVPETISCRISAHVTMQHLPELAQQVRDAVREACHENLGLSPTVNVHIEDLHDDD
;
A
#
# COMPACT_ATOMS: atom_id res chain seq x y z
N THR A 1 14.84 -2.91 13.09
CA THR A 1 15.54 -2.93 14.37
C THR A 1 16.79 -2.06 14.36
N ARG A 2 17.39 -1.89 15.51
CA ARG A 2 18.55 -1.02 15.65
C ARG A 2 19.73 -1.45 14.80
N GLU A 3 19.98 -2.74 14.70
CA GLU A 3 21.07 -3.26 13.87
C GLU A 3 20.81 -3.02 12.38
N TYR A 4 19.58 -3.20 11.95
CA TYR A 4 19.19 -2.94 10.57
C TYR A 4 19.35 -1.46 10.23
N MET A 5 18.94 -0.58 11.13
CA MET A 5 19.09 0.87 10.93
C MET A 5 20.55 1.30 10.88
N ARG A 6 21.40 0.66 11.71
CA ARG A 6 22.84 0.91 11.64
C ARG A 6 23.45 0.46 10.33
N LEU A 7 23.00 -0.67 9.81
CA LEU A 7 23.47 -1.17 8.53
C LEU A 7 23.12 -0.21 7.41
N ILE A 8 21.89 0.28 7.37
CA ILE A 8 21.47 1.24 6.37
C ILE A 8 22.25 2.55 6.49
N ALA A 9 22.43 3.06 7.70
CA ALA A 9 23.20 4.27 7.92
C ALA A 9 24.64 4.10 7.50
N SER A 10 25.24 2.94 7.79
CA SER A 10 26.61 2.63 7.38
C SER A 10 26.74 2.55 5.86
N ILE A 11 25.77 1.99 5.18
CA ILE A 11 25.74 1.92 3.72
C ILE A 11 25.68 3.33 3.12
N HIS A 12 24.79 4.17 3.63
CA HIS A 12 24.68 5.56 3.16
C HIS A 12 25.94 6.35 3.39
N GLU A 13 26.55 6.20 4.54
CA GLU A 13 27.80 6.88 4.88
C GLU A 13 28.93 6.45 3.96
N THR A 14 29.02 5.16 3.69
CA THR A 14 30.02 4.61 2.76
C THR A 14 29.79 5.14 1.35
N TRP A 15 28.55 5.22 0.92
CA TRP A 15 28.22 5.71 -0.40
C TRP A 15 28.50 7.19 -0.57
N ASP A 16 28.19 8.02 0.43
CA ASP A 16 28.51 9.42 0.41
C ASP A 16 30.02 9.64 0.28
N ARG A 17 30.81 8.82 0.95
CA ARG A 17 32.25 8.87 0.87
C ARG A 17 32.75 8.46 -0.51
N LEU A 18 32.22 7.38 -1.07
CA LEU A 18 32.59 6.93 -2.40
C LEU A 18 32.19 7.92 -3.47
N GLU A 19 31.04 8.56 -3.29
CA GLU A 19 30.58 9.58 -4.21
C GLU A 19 31.50 10.79 -4.24
N SER A 20 32.08 11.15 -3.11
CA SER A 20 33.04 12.25 -3.04
C SER A 20 34.41 11.86 -3.62
N GLU A 21 34.73 10.58 -3.64
CA GLU A 21 36.00 10.11 -4.16
C GLU A 21 35.96 9.76 -5.65
N SER A 22 34.79 9.34 -6.17
CA SER A 22 34.68 8.90 -7.57
C SER A 22 33.25 9.01 -8.07
N ASN A 23 32.99 10.01 -8.93
CA ASN A 23 31.63 10.29 -9.40
C ASN A 23 31.04 9.26 -10.36
N VAL A 24 31.86 8.44 -11.03
CA VAL A 24 31.37 7.63 -12.15
C VAL A 24 30.92 6.25 -11.72
N SER A 25 31.55 5.64 -10.74
CA SER A 25 31.26 4.28 -10.32
C SER A 25 30.15 4.16 -9.26
N VAL A 26 29.79 5.28 -8.62
CA VAL A 26 28.80 5.28 -7.54
C VAL A 26 27.36 5.38 -8.05
N MET A 27 27.15 6.04 -9.18
CA MET A 27 25.82 6.24 -9.75
C MET A 27 25.07 4.92 -10.05
N PRO A 28 25.67 3.91 -10.70
CA PRO A 28 24.98 2.65 -10.91
C PRO A 28 24.61 1.94 -9.61
N GLN A 29 25.47 2.03 -8.60
CA GLN A 29 25.18 1.44 -7.29
C GLN A 29 24.03 2.14 -6.59
N ARG A 30 23.95 3.45 -6.73
CA ARG A 30 22.84 4.23 -6.20
C ARG A 30 21.52 3.84 -6.84
N HIS A 31 21.49 3.70 -8.15
CA HIS A 31 20.30 3.26 -8.87
C HIS A 31 19.86 1.86 -8.43
N MET A 32 20.84 0.96 -8.25
CA MET A 32 20.55 -0.38 -7.77
C MET A 32 19.94 -0.36 -6.38
N MET A 33 20.47 0.47 -5.48
CA MET A 33 19.94 0.58 -4.12
C MET A 33 18.54 1.19 -4.12
N ASP A 34 18.31 2.23 -4.92
CA ASP A 34 17.00 2.82 -5.06
C ASP A 34 15.99 1.79 -5.56
N ALA A 35 16.37 0.94 -6.50
CA ALA A 35 15.54 -0.13 -6.99
C ALA A 35 15.23 -1.16 -5.90
N ILE A 36 16.20 -1.53 -5.08
CA ILE A 36 16.00 -2.46 -3.97
C ILE A 36 15.07 -1.86 -2.92
N VAL A 37 15.27 -0.60 -2.56
CA VAL A 37 14.40 0.09 -1.61
C VAL A 37 12.98 0.19 -2.16
N ALA A 38 12.83 0.54 -3.43
CA ALA A 38 11.51 0.63 -4.06
C ALA A 38 10.83 -0.74 -4.08
N ALA A 39 11.54 -1.81 -4.42
CA ALA A 39 11.00 -3.17 -4.43
C ALA A 39 10.56 -3.59 -3.03
N THR A 40 11.34 -3.25 -2.01
CA THR A 40 11.00 -3.55 -0.62
C THR A 40 9.74 -2.79 -0.18
N ARG A 41 9.61 -1.54 -0.60
CA ARG A 41 8.45 -0.71 -0.28
C ARG A 41 7.16 -1.19 -0.93
N HIS A 42 7.25 -1.67 -2.16
CA HIS A 42 6.05 -2.09 -2.91
C HIS A 42 5.44 -3.38 -2.37
N GLY A 43 6.23 -4.21 -1.68
CA GLY A 43 5.72 -5.44 -1.10
C GLY A 43 5.42 -6.50 -2.15
N ALA A 44 4.41 -7.31 -1.86
CA ALA A 44 4.01 -8.42 -2.71
C ALA A 44 3.34 -7.95 -4.00
N GLN A 45 3.36 -8.81 -5.02
CA GLN A 45 2.63 -8.58 -6.26
C GLN A 45 1.26 -9.22 -6.18
N VAL A 46 0.24 -8.47 -6.53
CA VAL A 46 -1.14 -8.91 -6.53
C VAL A 46 -1.57 -9.18 -7.97
N HIS A 47 -1.93 -10.43 -8.26
CA HIS A 47 -2.43 -10.78 -9.59
C HIS A 47 -3.86 -10.31 -9.73
N MET A 48 -4.09 -9.51 -10.76
CA MET A 48 -5.40 -8.92 -11.02
C MET A 48 -6.11 -9.71 -12.12
N PRO A 49 -7.44 -9.58 -12.23
CA PRO A 49 -8.16 -10.23 -13.31
C PRO A 49 -7.62 -9.77 -14.66
N PRO A 50 -7.45 -10.69 -15.64
CA PRO A 50 -6.93 -10.32 -16.93
C PRO A 50 -7.88 -9.39 -17.69
N THR A 51 -7.30 -8.48 -18.47
CA THR A 51 -8.05 -7.58 -19.35
C THR A 51 -7.97 -8.08 -20.79
N ASP A 52 -8.67 -7.38 -21.68
CA ASP A 52 -8.59 -7.67 -23.12
C ASP A 52 -7.17 -7.55 -23.67
N LEU A 53 -6.33 -6.76 -23.00
CA LEU A 53 -4.93 -6.57 -23.39
C LEU A 53 -3.98 -7.59 -22.74
N GLY A 54 -4.49 -8.45 -21.85
CA GLY A 54 -3.71 -9.50 -21.21
C GLY A 54 -3.75 -9.43 -19.69
N PRO A 55 -3.00 -10.34 -19.03
CA PRO A 55 -2.92 -10.34 -17.57
C PRO A 55 -2.06 -9.19 -17.08
N TYR A 56 -2.32 -8.73 -15.86
CA TYR A 56 -1.49 -7.72 -15.21
C TYR A 56 -1.45 -7.97 -13.69
N SER A 57 -0.45 -7.38 -13.06
CA SER A 57 -0.33 -7.42 -11.62
C SER A 57 -0.14 -6.00 -11.07
N LEU A 58 -0.45 -5.85 -9.80
CA LEU A 58 -0.36 -4.58 -9.09
C LEU A 58 0.41 -4.82 -7.80
N SER A 59 1.28 -3.89 -7.41
CA SER A 59 1.96 -4.05 -6.12
C SER A 59 0.96 -3.85 -4.97
N GLU A 60 1.17 -4.57 -3.88
CA GLU A 60 0.33 -4.41 -2.69
C GLU A 60 0.40 -2.97 -2.18
N PHE A 61 1.55 -2.33 -2.32
CA PHE A 61 1.71 -0.93 -1.96
C PHE A 61 0.78 -0.04 -2.77
N SER A 62 0.69 -0.25 -4.08
CA SER A 62 -0.19 0.53 -4.95
C SER A 62 -1.66 0.31 -4.61
N LEU A 63 -2.03 -0.95 -4.32
CA LEU A 63 -3.38 -1.28 -3.91
C LEU A 63 -3.74 -0.58 -2.60
N ARG A 64 -2.82 -0.61 -1.65
CA ARG A 64 -3.00 0.06 -0.35
C ARG A 64 -3.14 1.57 -0.52
N SER A 65 -2.35 2.16 -1.40
CA SER A 65 -2.42 3.60 -1.69
C SER A 65 -3.77 3.98 -2.30
N LEU A 66 -4.28 3.16 -3.22
CA LEU A 66 -5.59 3.40 -3.83
C LEU A 66 -6.70 3.40 -2.77
N VAL A 67 -6.68 2.40 -1.88
CA VAL A 67 -7.67 2.30 -0.81
C VAL A 67 -7.56 3.49 0.14
N ARG A 68 -6.34 3.87 0.50
CA ARG A 68 -6.11 5.00 1.39
C ARG A 68 -6.62 6.31 0.79
N GLN A 69 -6.37 6.54 -0.49
CA GLN A 69 -6.90 7.72 -1.17
C GLN A 69 -8.43 7.74 -1.13
N ALA A 70 -9.06 6.60 -1.33
CA ALA A 70 -10.51 6.51 -1.27
C ALA A 70 -11.03 6.84 0.13
N VAL A 71 -10.41 6.32 1.17
CA VAL A 71 -10.78 6.62 2.56
C VAL A 71 -10.60 8.12 2.85
N ASP A 72 -9.46 8.68 2.45
CA ASP A 72 -9.15 10.06 2.75
C ASP A 72 -10.02 11.04 1.94
N SER A 73 -10.67 10.59 0.89
CA SER A 73 -11.62 11.41 0.13
C SER A 73 -12.95 11.62 0.86
N VAL A 74 -13.22 10.85 1.89
CA VAL A 74 -14.44 10.98 2.69
C VAL A 74 -14.20 12.00 3.78
N ASP A 75 -15.07 13.03 3.85
CA ASP A 75 -14.98 14.04 4.89
C ASP A 75 -15.09 13.39 6.26
N SER A 76 -14.31 13.89 7.20
CA SER A 76 -14.27 13.42 8.59
C SER A 76 -13.63 12.04 8.78
N ALA A 77 -13.13 11.41 7.72
CA ALA A 77 -12.43 10.13 7.82
C ALA A 77 -10.95 10.30 7.48
N ARG A 78 -10.11 9.55 8.18
CA ARG A 78 -8.67 9.51 7.92
C ARG A 78 -8.22 8.06 7.98
N GLY A 79 -7.54 7.59 6.93
CA GLY A 79 -7.05 6.23 6.87
C GLY A 79 -5.89 6.01 7.83
N LEU A 80 -5.94 4.95 8.62
CA LEU A 80 -4.88 4.56 9.53
C LEU A 80 -4.13 3.34 8.99
N ARG A 81 -4.84 2.24 8.79
CA ARG A 81 -4.26 1.00 8.30
C ARG A 81 -5.24 0.28 7.39
N THR A 82 -4.69 -0.45 6.45
CA THR A 82 -5.48 -1.29 5.55
C THR A 82 -4.86 -2.66 5.51
N SER A 83 -5.69 -3.69 5.62
CA SER A 83 -5.26 -5.07 5.47
C SER A 83 -6.13 -5.76 4.43
N PHE A 84 -5.58 -6.80 3.80
CA PHE A 84 -6.23 -7.49 2.70
C PHE A 84 -6.25 -8.99 2.97
N GLN A 85 -7.35 -9.65 2.61
CA GLN A 85 -7.39 -11.09 2.43
C GLN A 85 -7.46 -11.36 0.93
N HIS A 86 -6.48 -12.09 0.43
CA HIS A 86 -6.35 -12.36 -1.00
C HIS A 86 -6.86 -13.75 -1.33
N ALA A 87 -7.37 -13.90 -2.54
CA ALA A 87 -7.61 -15.20 -3.11
C ALA A 87 -6.29 -15.93 -3.30
N GLU A 88 -6.35 -17.23 -3.52
CA GLU A 88 -5.16 -18.00 -3.80
C GLU A 88 -4.51 -17.52 -5.10
N ALA A 89 -3.20 -17.33 -5.08
CA ALA A 89 -2.48 -16.89 -6.26
C ALA A 89 -2.55 -17.95 -7.37
N PRO A 90 -2.71 -17.53 -8.64
CA PRO A 90 -2.77 -18.49 -9.74
C PRO A 90 -1.44 -19.15 -10.06
N SER A 91 -0.33 -18.62 -9.58
CA SER A 91 0.99 -19.15 -9.83
C SER A 91 1.45 -20.08 -8.73
N LYS A 92 2.44 -20.92 -9.05
CA LYS A 92 2.96 -21.91 -8.12
C LYS A 92 3.57 -21.27 -6.88
N PRO A 93 3.49 -21.95 -5.72
CA PRO A 93 3.96 -21.37 -4.45
C PRO A 93 5.48 -21.18 -4.34
N ALA A 94 6.23 -21.33 -5.43
CA ALA A 94 7.67 -21.11 -5.42
C ALA A 94 8.06 -19.65 -5.18
N GLU A 95 7.13 -18.71 -5.40
CA GLU A 95 7.39 -17.30 -5.16
C GLU A 95 6.44 -16.80 -4.06
N ALA A 96 7.02 -16.65 -2.86
CA ALA A 96 6.27 -16.36 -1.64
C ALA A 96 5.64 -14.97 -1.60
N ARG A 97 5.81 -14.15 -2.65
CA ARG A 97 5.30 -12.78 -2.70
C ARG A 97 4.22 -12.55 -3.74
N GLU A 98 3.69 -13.60 -4.31
CA GLU A 98 2.58 -13.48 -5.25
C GLU A 98 1.26 -13.76 -4.57
N LEU A 99 0.31 -12.86 -4.74
CA LEU A 99 -1.01 -12.94 -4.14
C LEU A 99 -2.07 -12.89 -5.21
N GLY A 100 -3.22 -13.50 -4.94
CA GLY A 100 -4.38 -13.39 -5.80
C GLY A 100 -5.14 -12.08 -5.59
N VAL A 101 -6.28 -11.95 -6.23
CA VAL A 101 -7.10 -10.73 -6.10
C VAL A 101 -7.54 -10.52 -4.65
N PRO A 102 -7.65 -9.27 -4.20
CA PRO A 102 -8.18 -9.03 -2.86
C PRO A 102 -9.66 -9.36 -2.80
N GLU A 103 -10.02 -10.26 -1.91
CA GLU A 103 -11.41 -10.65 -1.66
C GLU A 103 -12.05 -9.83 -0.56
N THR A 104 -11.27 -9.50 0.46
CA THR A 104 -11.74 -8.71 1.59
C THR A 104 -10.71 -7.62 1.90
N ILE A 105 -11.20 -6.42 2.07
CA ILE A 105 -10.40 -5.26 2.45
C ILE A 105 -10.89 -4.79 3.81
N SER A 106 -9.99 -4.71 4.78
CA SER A 106 -10.30 -4.20 6.12
C SER A 106 -9.62 -2.86 6.31
N CYS A 107 -10.43 -1.83 6.47
CA CYS A 107 -9.96 -0.45 6.63
C CYS A 107 -10.10 -0.04 8.09
N ARG A 108 -8.99 0.35 8.69
CA ARG A 108 -8.98 0.95 10.03
C ARG A 108 -8.84 2.45 9.84
N ILE A 109 -9.79 3.18 10.38
CA ILE A 109 -9.88 4.62 10.15
C ILE A 109 -9.98 5.37 11.47
N SER A 110 -9.70 6.66 11.38
CA SER A 110 -9.98 7.62 12.45
C SER A 110 -11.11 8.52 11.98
N ALA A 111 -12.06 8.79 12.87
CA ALA A 111 -13.16 9.71 12.59
C ALA A 111 -12.90 11.05 13.27
N HIS A 112 -13.35 12.14 12.64
CA HIS A 112 -13.24 13.45 13.27
C HIS A 112 -14.16 13.49 14.52
N VAL A 113 -13.66 14.12 15.58
CA VAL A 113 -14.36 14.13 16.88
C VAL A 113 -15.73 14.77 16.81
N THR A 114 -15.99 15.64 15.84
CA THR A 114 -17.29 16.27 15.67
C THR A 114 -18.30 15.41 14.93
N MET A 115 -17.87 14.26 14.40
CA MET A 115 -18.76 13.38 13.64
C MET A 115 -19.79 12.74 14.58
N GLN A 116 -21.05 12.99 14.31
CA GLN A 116 -22.13 12.57 15.21
C GLN A 116 -22.70 11.21 14.83
N HIS A 117 -22.59 10.80 13.58
CA HIS A 117 -23.19 9.56 13.10
C HIS A 117 -22.16 8.63 12.50
N LEU A 118 -21.53 7.85 13.35
CA LEU A 118 -20.43 6.96 12.95
C LEU A 118 -20.85 5.83 12.01
N PRO A 119 -22.02 5.19 12.15
CA PRO A 119 -22.43 4.18 11.18
C PRO A 119 -22.56 4.72 9.75
N GLU A 120 -23.02 5.94 9.60
CA GLU A 120 -23.11 6.59 8.30
C GLU A 120 -21.73 6.87 7.72
N LEU A 121 -20.80 7.35 8.56
CA LEU A 121 -19.43 7.57 8.14
C LEU A 121 -18.79 6.26 7.67
N ALA A 122 -18.97 5.19 8.42
CA ALA A 122 -18.44 3.87 8.04
C ALA A 122 -19.01 3.42 6.69
N GLN A 123 -20.28 3.66 6.45
CA GLN A 123 -20.90 3.31 5.17
C GLN A 123 -20.36 4.17 4.03
N GLN A 124 -20.14 5.45 4.25
CA GLN A 124 -19.54 6.32 3.24
C GLN A 124 -18.13 5.87 2.87
N VAL A 125 -17.33 5.48 3.86
CA VAL A 125 -16.00 4.96 3.63
C VAL A 125 -16.06 3.65 2.84
N ARG A 126 -16.95 2.74 3.23
CA ARG A 126 -17.12 1.47 2.52
C ARG A 126 -17.48 1.70 1.05
N ASP A 127 -18.43 2.58 0.81
CA ASP A 127 -18.88 2.88 -0.56
C ASP A 127 -17.76 3.51 -1.37
N ALA A 128 -16.99 4.43 -0.79
CA ALA A 128 -15.87 5.07 -1.47
C ALA A 128 -14.79 4.05 -1.87
N VAL A 129 -14.46 3.13 -0.96
CA VAL A 129 -13.46 2.10 -1.24
C VAL A 129 -13.97 1.14 -2.31
N ARG A 130 -15.22 0.71 -2.21
CA ARG A 130 -15.80 -0.21 -3.20
C ARG A 130 -15.87 0.43 -4.58
N GLU A 131 -16.27 1.70 -4.65
CA GLU A 131 -16.32 2.42 -5.92
C GLU A 131 -14.93 2.58 -6.53
N ALA A 132 -13.92 2.92 -5.73
CA ALA A 132 -12.55 3.05 -6.20
C ALA A 132 -12.04 1.72 -6.77
N CYS A 133 -12.32 0.61 -6.09
CA CYS A 133 -11.92 -0.72 -6.57
C CYS A 133 -12.65 -1.10 -7.85
N HIS A 134 -13.93 -0.77 -7.94
CA HIS A 134 -14.72 -1.09 -9.13
C HIS A 134 -14.24 -0.27 -10.34
N GLU A 135 -14.07 1.03 -10.18
CA GLU A 135 -13.70 1.90 -11.28
C GLU A 135 -12.26 1.70 -11.76
N ASN A 136 -11.34 1.47 -10.85
CA ASN A 136 -9.92 1.37 -11.19
C ASN A 136 -9.45 -0.05 -11.47
N LEU A 137 -10.07 -1.04 -10.86
CA LEU A 137 -9.60 -2.42 -10.88
C LEU A 137 -10.62 -3.41 -11.41
N GLY A 138 -11.87 -3.00 -11.55
CA GLY A 138 -12.94 -3.92 -11.94
C GLY A 138 -13.27 -4.96 -10.89
N LEU A 139 -13.00 -4.66 -9.62
CA LEU A 139 -13.21 -5.59 -8.52
C LEU A 139 -14.35 -5.13 -7.62
N SER A 140 -14.98 -6.09 -6.95
CA SER A 140 -16.04 -5.82 -5.98
C SER A 140 -15.76 -6.59 -4.68
N PRO A 141 -14.70 -6.22 -3.97
CA PRO A 141 -14.34 -6.92 -2.73
C PRO A 141 -15.31 -6.59 -1.60
N THR A 142 -15.33 -7.43 -0.59
CA THR A 142 -15.99 -7.12 0.67
C THR A 142 -15.14 -6.10 1.42
N VAL A 143 -15.75 -5.03 1.87
CA VAL A 143 -15.03 -3.98 2.60
C VAL A 143 -15.55 -3.90 4.01
N ASN A 144 -14.66 -4.07 4.97
CA ASN A 144 -14.94 -3.93 6.39
C ASN A 144 -14.30 -2.64 6.88
N VAL A 145 -15.05 -1.85 7.64
CA VAL A 145 -14.57 -0.59 8.18
C VAL A 145 -14.57 -0.68 9.69
N HIS A 146 -13.46 -0.30 10.29
CA HIS A 146 -13.29 -0.26 11.74
C HIS A 146 -12.83 1.13 12.15
N ILE A 147 -13.63 1.80 12.95
CA ILE A 147 -13.27 3.11 13.50
C ILE A 147 -12.43 2.85 14.75
N GLU A 148 -11.13 3.07 14.62
CA GLU A 148 -10.18 2.72 15.67
C GLU A 148 -9.87 3.90 16.59
N ASP A 149 -10.03 5.13 16.09
CA ASP A 149 -9.62 6.32 16.82
C ASP A 149 -10.48 7.52 16.42
N LEU A 150 -10.33 8.58 17.17
CA LEU A 150 -10.94 9.88 16.85
C LEU A 150 -9.82 10.91 16.73
N HIS A 151 -9.99 11.87 15.85
CA HIS A 151 -8.98 12.90 15.64
C HIS A 151 -9.60 14.29 15.63
N ASP A 152 -8.74 15.26 15.85
CA ASP A 152 -9.06 16.67 15.86
C ASP A 152 -8.38 17.36 14.70
N ASP A 153 -8.86 18.54 14.31
CA ASP A 153 -8.20 19.35 13.28
C ASP A 153 -6.99 20.06 13.89
N ASP A 154 -5.82 19.68 13.44
CA ASP A 154 -4.60 20.32 13.90
C ASP A 154 -3.75 20.82 12.81
#